data_10a4313a3eb28a43757b254e3509adf5
#
_entry.id   10a4313a3eb28a43757b254e3509adf5
#
_cell.length_a   1.000
_cell.length_b   1.000
_cell.length_c   1.000
_cell.angle_alpha   90.00
_cell.angle_beta   90.00
_cell.angle_gamma   90.00
#
_symmetry.space_group_name_H-M   'P 1'
#
loop_
_entity.id
_entity.type
_entity.pdbx_description
1 polymer ?
#
loop_
_entity_poly.entity_id
_entity_poly.type
_entity_poly.pdbx_seq_one_letter_code
_entity_poly.pdbx_strand_id
1 'polypeptide(L)'
;WKDAASGAEEVAKYINKNDHITCDVGQVTLDETTTMTADAPMEYDLFKLSGLKWTNKDIECETAAGIIPCIYSGKSPVNSLQWAIGLELFLHIDDPWKVCLTTDHPNAGPYTRYPRIISWLMSNQRRTEMIENREVHKWVEKRTTLPTLDREYDFYDIAVISRAGPAKIYGFEDRGELTPGYRADIAVYDINPNDIDPSRQYAEIEKGFNVADYTIKDGQILIKDKEIVKVKESQNIWVNVQGW
;
A
#
# COMPACT_ATOMS: atom_id res chain seq x y z
N TRP A 1 22.15 12.66 -2.63
CA TRP A 1 21.28 11.90 -3.54
C TRP A 1 22.03 11.16 -4.65
N LYS A 2 23.30 11.51 -4.96
CA LYS A 2 24.06 10.78 -5.99
C LYS A 2 24.18 9.28 -5.70
N ASP A 3 24.18 8.92 -4.44
CA ASP A 3 24.36 7.54 -3.95
C ASP A 3 23.08 6.94 -3.35
N ALA A 4 21.91 7.59 -3.55
CA ALA A 4 20.64 7.07 -3.08
C ALA A 4 20.32 5.72 -3.74
N ALA A 5 20.12 4.70 -2.92
CA ALA A 5 19.72 3.35 -3.33
C ALA A 5 18.68 2.83 -2.34
N SER A 6 18.00 1.73 -2.69
CA SER A 6 17.08 1.07 -1.78
C SER A 6 17.82 0.40 -0.61
N GLY A 7 17.28 0.55 0.60
CA GLY A 7 17.66 -0.21 1.79
C GLY A 7 16.60 -1.24 2.19
N ALA A 8 15.60 -1.49 1.34
CA ALA A 8 14.46 -2.34 1.67
C ALA A 8 14.85 -3.78 2.01
N GLU A 9 15.83 -4.34 1.30
CA GLU A 9 16.32 -5.70 1.57
C GLU A 9 16.92 -5.83 2.98
N GLU A 10 17.67 -4.83 3.45
CA GLU A 10 18.26 -4.83 4.80
C GLU A 10 17.16 -4.72 5.87
N VAL A 11 16.19 -3.84 5.65
CA VAL A 11 15.03 -3.68 6.53
C VAL A 11 14.21 -4.97 6.59
N ALA A 12 13.91 -5.57 5.45
CA ALA A 12 13.17 -6.82 5.38
C ALA A 12 13.91 -7.98 6.07
N LYS A 13 15.23 -8.10 5.90
CA LYS A 13 16.06 -9.07 6.64
C LYS A 13 15.96 -8.89 8.15
N TYR A 14 15.88 -7.66 8.62
CA TYR A 14 15.70 -7.38 10.04
C TYR A 14 14.31 -7.81 10.52
N ILE A 15 13.26 -7.49 9.77
CA ILE A 15 11.88 -7.89 10.07
C ILE A 15 11.74 -9.43 10.07
N ASN A 16 12.31 -10.10 9.07
CA ASN A 16 12.26 -11.56 8.96
C ASN A 16 12.91 -12.27 10.15
N LYS A 17 13.94 -11.68 10.74
CA LYS A 17 14.67 -12.24 11.91
C LYS A 17 13.99 -11.98 13.25
N ASN A 18 13.04 -11.05 13.32
CA ASN A 18 12.44 -10.59 14.57
C ASN A 18 10.94 -10.77 14.55
N ASP A 19 10.42 -11.75 15.27
CA ASP A 19 8.99 -12.13 15.19
C ASP A 19 8.02 -11.07 15.71
N HIS A 20 8.48 -10.20 16.58
CA HIS A 20 7.69 -9.13 17.16
C HIS A 20 7.63 -7.84 16.31
N ILE A 21 8.34 -7.81 15.17
CA ILE A 21 8.39 -6.64 14.30
C ILE A 21 7.49 -6.84 13.10
N THR A 22 6.65 -5.87 12.84
CA THR A 22 5.77 -5.78 11.68
C THR A 22 6.03 -4.50 10.91
N CYS A 23 5.57 -4.43 9.67
CA CYS A 23 5.79 -3.32 8.77
C CYS A 23 4.46 -2.85 8.16
N ASP A 24 4.17 -1.58 8.30
CA ASP A 24 3.13 -0.91 7.54
C ASP A 24 3.80 -0.21 6.35
N VAL A 25 3.45 -0.60 5.13
CA VAL A 25 4.06 -0.07 3.92
C VAL A 25 3.14 0.97 3.30
N GLY A 26 3.51 2.23 3.44
CA GLY A 26 2.88 3.35 2.75
C GLY A 26 3.28 3.37 1.26
N GLN A 27 2.68 2.50 0.44
CA GLN A 27 3.04 2.31 -0.96
C GLN A 27 2.70 3.53 -1.82
N VAL A 28 3.71 4.10 -2.47
CA VAL A 28 3.54 5.16 -3.46
C VAL A 28 2.82 4.63 -4.70
N THR A 29 1.77 5.34 -5.14
CA THR A 29 0.91 4.88 -6.24
C THR A 29 1.23 5.50 -7.61
N LEU A 30 2.25 6.39 -7.68
CA LEU A 30 2.65 7.12 -8.88
C LEU A 30 1.49 7.91 -9.51
N ASP A 31 0.76 8.62 -8.65
CA ASP A 31 -0.49 9.28 -9.00
C ASP A 31 -0.64 10.62 -8.26
N GLU A 32 -1.73 11.31 -8.54
CA GLU A 32 -2.13 12.49 -7.77
C GLU A 32 -2.62 12.09 -6.39
N THR A 33 -2.19 12.82 -5.40
CA THR A 33 -2.58 12.62 -4.00
C THR A 33 -2.56 13.94 -3.25
N THR A 34 -2.84 13.88 -1.97
CA THR A 34 -2.74 15.01 -1.06
C THR A 34 -1.85 14.60 0.10
N THR A 35 -0.73 15.26 0.27
CA THR A 35 0.12 15.01 1.44
C THR A 35 -0.30 15.90 2.60
N MET A 36 -0.19 15.35 3.81
CA MET A 36 -0.40 16.07 5.07
C MET A 36 0.90 16.06 5.85
N THR A 37 1.28 17.22 6.35
CA THR A 37 2.45 17.35 7.22
C THR A 37 2.11 18.15 8.46
N ALA A 38 2.65 17.74 9.60
CA ALA A 38 2.63 18.48 10.85
C ALA A 38 4.02 19.01 11.24
N ASP A 39 5.02 18.80 10.38
CA ASP A 39 6.42 19.22 10.58
C ASP A 39 6.89 20.15 9.46
N ALA A 40 6.12 21.21 9.25
CA ALA A 40 6.35 22.19 8.20
C ALA A 40 7.75 22.83 8.21
N PRO A 41 8.35 23.20 9.34
CA PRO A 41 9.70 23.76 9.37
C PRO A 41 10.76 22.78 8.83
N MET A 42 10.68 21.52 9.24
CA MET A 42 11.61 20.47 8.78
C MET A 42 11.45 20.19 7.29
N GLU A 43 10.23 20.10 6.79
CA GLU A 43 9.93 19.92 5.35
C GLU A 43 10.47 21.09 4.52
N TYR A 44 10.31 22.31 5.01
CA TYR A 44 10.82 23.51 4.36
C TYR A 44 12.35 23.50 4.27
N ASP A 45 13.02 23.12 5.35
CA ASP A 45 14.48 23.00 5.38
C ASP A 45 14.98 21.88 4.45
N LEU A 46 14.31 20.73 4.46
CA LEU A 46 14.61 19.64 3.53
C LEU A 46 14.42 20.05 2.06
N PHE A 47 13.37 20.82 1.76
CA PHE A 47 13.18 21.38 0.43
C PHE A 47 14.32 22.31 0.04
N LYS A 48 14.74 23.23 0.90
CA LYS A 48 15.86 24.13 0.64
C LYS A 48 17.18 23.42 0.43
N LEU A 49 17.44 22.40 1.25
CA LEU A 49 18.66 21.61 1.17
C LEU A 49 18.72 20.71 -0.08
N SER A 50 17.61 20.09 -0.43
CA SER A 50 17.54 19.10 -1.50
C SER A 50 17.21 19.68 -2.87
N GLY A 51 16.47 20.78 -2.92
CA GLY A 51 15.92 21.35 -4.15
C GLY A 51 14.91 20.44 -4.87
N LEU A 52 14.39 19.41 -4.19
CA LEU A 52 13.52 18.39 -4.77
C LEU A 52 12.04 18.66 -4.49
N LYS A 53 11.20 18.30 -5.47
CA LYS A 53 9.75 18.54 -5.39
C LYS A 53 8.97 17.63 -4.42
N TRP A 54 9.57 16.57 -3.94
CA TRP A 54 8.91 15.66 -2.99
C TRP A 54 8.77 16.27 -1.58
N THR A 55 9.54 17.32 -1.31
CA THR A 55 9.33 18.16 -0.13
C THR A 55 8.34 19.27 -0.48
N ASN A 56 7.41 19.54 0.40
CA ASN A 56 6.39 20.55 0.15
C ASN A 56 6.97 21.95 0.10
N LYS A 57 6.66 22.69 -0.96
CA LYS A 57 7.05 24.08 -1.12
C LYS A 57 6.09 25.04 -0.42
N ASP A 58 4.83 24.64 -0.33
CA ASP A 58 3.72 25.49 0.03
C ASP A 58 3.26 25.21 1.47
N ILE A 59 4.23 25.08 2.38
CA ILE A 59 3.97 24.82 3.79
C ILE A 59 3.43 26.09 4.44
N GLU A 60 2.30 25.96 5.11
CA GLU A 60 1.80 27.01 5.99
C GLU A 60 2.62 27.05 7.28
N CYS A 61 3.68 27.87 7.26
CA CYS A 61 4.61 27.98 8.39
C CYS A 61 3.94 28.44 9.69
N GLU A 62 2.78 29.09 9.63
CA GLU A 62 2.08 29.63 10.79
C GLU A 62 1.44 28.55 11.65
N THR A 63 0.97 27.46 11.04
CA THR A 63 0.29 26.36 11.75
C THR A 63 1.17 25.15 12.02
N ALA A 64 2.35 25.11 11.43
CA ALA A 64 3.24 23.94 11.38
C ALA A 64 2.56 22.66 10.83
N ALA A 65 1.46 22.84 10.10
CA ALA A 65 0.71 21.77 9.45
C ALA A 65 0.20 22.25 8.09
N GLY A 66 0.13 21.37 7.12
CA GLY A 66 -0.37 21.69 5.79
C GLY A 66 -1.03 20.48 5.13
N ILE A 67 -2.01 20.75 4.24
CA ILE A 67 -2.62 19.79 3.34
C ILE A 67 -2.33 20.29 1.93
N ILE A 68 -1.52 19.56 1.18
CA ILE A 68 -0.98 20.05 -0.08
C ILE A 68 -1.17 19.01 -1.17
N PRO A 69 -1.70 19.39 -2.36
CA PRO A 69 -1.72 18.52 -3.52
C PRO A 69 -0.30 18.08 -3.88
N CYS A 70 -0.12 16.81 -4.10
CA CYS A 70 1.15 16.19 -4.44
C CYS A 70 0.98 15.25 -5.63
N ILE A 71 1.98 15.18 -6.50
CA ILE A 71 1.99 14.26 -7.63
C ILE A 71 3.26 13.42 -7.53
N TYR A 72 3.07 12.12 -7.31
CA TYR A 72 4.15 11.16 -7.46
C TYR A 72 4.26 10.77 -8.94
N SER A 73 5.39 11.08 -9.55
CA SER A 73 5.60 10.84 -10.98
C SER A 73 6.63 9.74 -11.21
N GLY A 74 6.31 8.76 -12.04
CA GLY A 74 7.26 7.74 -12.49
C GLY A 74 8.47 8.31 -13.26
N LYS A 75 8.39 9.54 -13.75
CA LYS A 75 9.52 10.25 -14.37
C LYS A 75 10.50 10.82 -13.34
N SER A 76 10.06 10.99 -12.09
CA SER A 76 10.92 11.44 -11.00
C SER A 76 11.79 10.28 -10.51
N PRO A 77 13.12 10.43 -10.45
CA PRO A 77 13.99 9.39 -9.93
C PRO A 77 13.70 9.04 -8.48
N VAL A 78 13.35 10.02 -7.65
CA VAL A 78 13.04 9.82 -6.23
C VAL A 78 11.72 9.09 -6.06
N ASN A 79 10.66 9.52 -6.76
CA ASN A 79 9.36 8.86 -6.64
C ASN A 79 9.39 7.42 -7.16
N SER A 80 10.16 7.15 -8.20
CA SER A 80 10.37 5.79 -8.71
C SER A 80 11.13 4.91 -7.72
N LEU A 81 12.11 5.45 -6.99
CA LEU A 81 12.77 4.72 -5.91
C LEU A 81 11.80 4.45 -4.75
N GLN A 82 11.00 5.43 -4.34
CA GLN A 82 9.99 5.25 -3.28
C GLN A 82 8.98 4.18 -3.67
N TRP A 83 8.51 4.18 -4.92
CA TRP A 83 7.64 3.14 -5.46
C TRP A 83 8.29 1.76 -5.38
N ALA A 84 9.55 1.64 -5.82
CA ALA A 84 10.27 0.38 -5.80
C ALA A 84 10.55 -0.11 -4.38
N ILE A 85 10.97 0.78 -3.45
CA ILE A 85 11.23 0.45 -2.05
C ILE A 85 9.99 -0.17 -1.39
N GLY A 86 8.81 0.38 -1.62
CA GLY A 86 7.59 -0.18 -1.06
C GLY A 86 7.32 -1.60 -1.57
N LEU A 87 7.43 -1.84 -2.88
CA LEU A 87 7.29 -3.19 -3.46
C LEU A 87 8.36 -4.15 -2.96
N GLU A 88 9.61 -3.70 -2.85
CA GLU A 88 10.70 -4.52 -2.30
C GLU A 88 10.42 -4.96 -0.86
N LEU A 89 9.87 -4.09 -0.02
CA LEU A 89 9.49 -4.45 1.35
C LEU A 89 8.47 -5.59 1.35
N PHE A 90 7.40 -5.50 0.54
CA PHE A 90 6.45 -6.59 0.41
C PHE A 90 7.11 -7.88 -0.09
N LEU A 91 7.96 -7.78 -1.10
CA LEU A 91 8.51 -8.95 -1.77
C LEU A 91 9.69 -9.61 -1.02
N HIS A 92 10.42 -8.89 -0.17
CA HIS A 92 11.50 -9.42 0.66
C HIS A 92 11.07 -9.87 2.06
N ILE A 93 9.92 -9.40 2.56
CA ILE A 93 9.37 -9.91 3.82
C ILE A 93 8.72 -11.27 3.54
N ASP A 94 9.26 -12.33 4.16
CA ASP A 94 8.88 -13.70 3.87
C ASP A 94 7.45 -14.01 4.33
N ASP A 95 7.09 -13.55 5.52
CA ASP A 95 5.79 -13.79 6.14
C ASP A 95 4.81 -12.63 5.87
N PRO A 96 3.76 -12.84 5.07
CA PRO A 96 2.77 -11.81 4.77
C PRO A 96 2.01 -11.30 6.01
N TRP A 97 2.01 -12.05 7.11
CA TRP A 97 1.42 -11.61 8.38
C TRP A 97 2.21 -10.51 9.08
N LYS A 98 3.43 -10.25 8.64
CA LYS A 98 4.30 -9.19 9.17
C LYS A 98 4.21 -7.88 8.39
N VAL A 99 3.42 -7.80 7.33
CA VAL A 99 3.34 -6.61 6.48
C VAL A 99 1.89 -6.21 6.20
N CYS A 100 1.61 -4.90 6.29
CA CYS A 100 0.30 -4.34 5.96
C CYS A 100 0.35 -3.58 4.64
N LEU A 101 -0.69 -3.78 3.81
CA LEU A 101 -0.92 -2.97 2.62
C LEU A 101 -1.61 -1.67 3.01
N THR A 102 -0.88 -0.56 2.89
CA THR A 102 -1.41 0.79 3.01
C THR A 102 -0.87 1.72 1.92
N THR A 103 -1.43 2.90 1.82
CA THR A 103 -0.90 4.01 1.03
C THR A 103 -0.59 5.21 1.91
N ASP A 104 -0.59 5.02 3.24
CA ASP A 104 -0.52 6.16 4.16
C ASP A 104 -1.51 7.26 3.73
N HIS A 105 -2.74 6.82 3.46
CA HIS A 105 -3.75 7.69 2.84
C HIS A 105 -3.94 9.00 3.60
N PRO A 106 -3.80 10.16 2.93
CA PRO A 106 -3.63 10.35 1.50
C PRO A 106 -2.16 10.48 1.04
N ASN A 107 -1.16 10.41 1.93
CA ASN A 107 0.22 10.86 1.67
C ASN A 107 0.91 10.16 0.50
N ALA A 108 0.98 8.83 0.48
CA ALA A 108 1.65 8.10 -0.60
C ALA A 108 0.72 7.77 -1.77
N GLY A 109 -0.58 7.87 -1.54
CA GLY A 109 -1.62 7.69 -2.56
C GLY A 109 -3.01 7.53 -1.96
N PRO A 110 -4.06 7.72 -2.78
CA PRO A 110 -5.42 7.46 -2.33
C PRO A 110 -5.67 5.96 -2.16
N TYR A 111 -6.44 5.57 -1.13
CA TYR A 111 -6.80 4.16 -0.88
C TYR A 111 -7.53 3.51 -2.05
N THR A 112 -8.16 4.30 -2.92
CA THR A 112 -8.80 3.82 -4.16
C THR A 112 -7.80 3.21 -5.16
N ARG A 113 -6.50 3.33 -4.90
CA ARG A 113 -5.43 2.73 -5.71
C ARG A 113 -4.93 1.37 -5.21
N TYR A 114 -5.51 0.84 -4.16
CA TYR A 114 -5.17 -0.52 -3.68
C TYR A 114 -5.26 -1.59 -4.78
N PRO A 115 -6.26 -1.58 -5.69
CA PRO A 115 -6.32 -2.55 -6.80
C PRO A 115 -5.08 -2.53 -7.69
N ARG A 116 -4.50 -1.34 -7.94
CA ARG A 116 -3.27 -1.18 -8.70
C ARG A 116 -2.06 -1.77 -7.97
N ILE A 117 -1.95 -1.53 -6.68
CA ILE A 117 -0.86 -2.11 -5.86
C ILE A 117 -0.98 -3.63 -5.84
N ILE A 118 -2.18 -4.16 -5.70
CA ILE A 118 -2.46 -5.59 -5.77
C ILE A 118 -1.98 -6.17 -7.10
N SER A 119 -2.28 -5.52 -8.23
CA SER A 119 -1.80 -5.96 -9.54
C SER A 119 -0.28 -5.99 -9.65
N TRP A 120 0.42 -5.02 -9.05
CA TRP A 120 1.89 -5.01 -9.00
C TRP A 120 2.47 -6.13 -8.15
N LEU A 121 1.83 -6.47 -7.03
CA LEU A 121 2.28 -7.53 -6.14
C LEU A 121 2.04 -8.93 -6.74
N MET A 122 0.93 -9.10 -7.46
CA MET A 122 0.55 -10.39 -8.07
C MET A 122 1.17 -10.63 -9.45
N SER A 123 1.84 -9.64 -10.07
CA SER A 123 2.41 -9.77 -11.42
C SER A 123 3.83 -9.22 -11.51
N ASN A 124 4.79 -10.13 -11.64
CA ASN A 124 6.17 -9.78 -12.00
C ASN A 124 6.24 -9.22 -13.43
N GLN A 125 5.44 -9.77 -14.34
CA GLN A 125 5.34 -9.25 -15.70
C GLN A 125 4.98 -7.76 -15.70
N ARG A 126 3.97 -7.35 -14.92
CA ARG A 126 3.56 -5.93 -14.83
C ARG A 126 4.68 -5.04 -14.32
N ARG A 127 5.40 -5.47 -13.27
CA ARG A 127 6.54 -4.71 -12.72
C ARG A 127 7.65 -4.56 -13.75
N THR A 128 7.97 -5.63 -14.47
CA THR A 128 8.98 -5.65 -15.54
C THR A 128 8.59 -4.69 -16.68
N GLU A 129 7.35 -4.75 -17.14
CA GLU A 129 6.84 -3.85 -18.19
C GLU A 129 6.93 -2.38 -17.76
N MET A 130 6.63 -2.03 -16.52
CA MET A 130 6.76 -0.66 -16.00
C MET A 130 8.20 -0.15 -16.10
N ILE A 131 9.16 -1.03 -15.83
CA ILE A 131 10.59 -0.70 -15.91
C ILE A 131 11.04 -0.59 -17.37
N GLU A 132 10.74 -1.57 -18.21
CA GLU A 132 11.15 -1.64 -19.61
C GLU A 132 10.53 -0.53 -20.46
N ASN A 133 9.24 -0.25 -20.26
CA ASN A 133 8.51 0.81 -20.98
C ASN A 133 8.77 2.22 -20.44
N ARG A 134 9.66 2.35 -19.44
CA ARG A 134 10.00 3.65 -18.84
C ARG A 134 8.79 4.36 -18.20
N GLU A 135 7.85 3.61 -17.69
CA GLU A 135 6.81 4.16 -16.82
C GLU A 135 7.41 4.66 -15.50
N VAL A 136 8.52 4.04 -15.09
CA VAL A 136 9.35 4.46 -13.94
C VAL A 136 10.76 4.84 -14.39
N HIS A 137 11.42 5.65 -13.59
CA HIS A 137 12.76 6.16 -13.91
C HIS A 137 13.82 5.04 -13.84
N LYS A 138 14.82 5.10 -14.74
CA LYS A 138 15.93 4.12 -14.86
C LYS A 138 16.76 3.89 -13.59
N TRP A 139 16.60 4.69 -12.54
CA TRP A 139 17.24 4.45 -11.26
C TRP A 139 16.74 3.18 -10.59
N VAL A 140 15.51 2.76 -10.85
CA VAL A 140 14.96 1.50 -10.35
C VAL A 140 15.87 0.33 -10.75
N GLU A 141 16.31 0.25 -12.01
CA GLU A 141 17.17 -0.82 -12.52
C GLU A 141 18.53 -0.93 -11.81
N LYS A 142 19.07 0.21 -11.37
CA LYS A 142 20.45 0.29 -10.88
C LYS A 142 20.58 0.44 -9.37
N ARG A 143 19.49 0.76 -8.69
CA ARG A 143 19.51 1.23 -7.31
C ARG A 143 18.53 0.49 -6.41
N THR A 144 17.88 -0.53 -6.96
CA THR A 144 16.92 -1.39 -6.27
C THR A 144 17.17 -2.84 -6.65
N THR A 145 16.67 -3.76 -5.86
CA THR A 145 16.67 -5.21 -6.15
C THR A 145 15.40 -5.62 -6.91
N LEU A 146 14.42 -4.73 -7.05
CA LEU A 146 13.12 -5.03 -7.64
C LEU A 146 13.18 -5.74 -9.00
N PRO A 147 14.09 -5.37 -9.95
CA PRO A 147 14.18 -6.05 -11.24
C PRO A 147 14.61 -7.53 -11.16
N THR A 148 15.12 -7.97 -10.02
CA THR A 148 15.58 -9.37 -9.80
C THR A 148 14.64 -10.18 -8.94
N LEU A 149 13.51 -9.59 -8.51
CA LEU A 149 12.54 -10.24 -7.64
C LEU A 149 11.42 -10.88 -8.45
N ASP A 150 11.49 -12.21 -8.58
CA ASP A 150 10.48 -12.99 -9.29
C ASP A 150 9.25 -13.34 -8.43
N ARG A 151 9.32 -13.10 -7.11
CA ARG A 151 8.20 -13.39 -6.20
C ARG A 151 6.94 -12.65 -6.64
N GLU A 152 5.84 -13.39 -6.63
CA GLU A 152 4.48 -12.88 -6.83
C GLU A 152 3.63 -13.27 -5.62
N TYR A 153 2.70 -12.41 -5.26
CA TYR A 153 1.70 -12.70 -4.24
C TYR A 153 0.54 -13.46 -4.86
N ASP A 154 -0.01 -14.40 -4.14
CA ASP A 154 -1.26 -15.05 -4.49
C ASP A 154 -2.47 -14.36 -3.82
N PHE A 155 -3.67 -14.90 -4.04
CA PHE A 155 -4.90 -14.35 -3.43
C PHE A 155 -4.91 -14.48 -1.90
N TYR A 156 -4.25 -15.51 -1.35
CA TYR A 156 -4.11 -15.66 0.08
C TYR A 156 -3.20 -14.57 0.66
N ASP A 157 -2.06 -14.33 0.08
CA ASP A 157 -1.14 -13.27 0.49
C ASP A 157 -1.85 -11.90 0.48
N ILE A 158 -2.60 -11.60 -0.59
CA ILE A 158 -3.37 -10.36 -0.70
C ILE A 158 -4.43 -10.26 0.40
N ALA A 159 -5.15 -11.34 0.70
CA ALA A 159 -6.13 -11.36 1.79
C ALA A 159 -5.46 -11.12 3.15
N VAL A 160 -4.28 -11.71 3.38
CA VAL A 160 -3.52 -11.52 4.62
C VAL A 160 -3.06 -10.07 4.75
N ILE A 161 -2.30 -9.54 3.79
CA ILE A 161 -1.71 -8.18 3.92
C ILE A 161 -2.75 -7.06 3.97
N SER A 162 -3.96 -7.29 3.45
CA SER A 162 -5.01 -6.28 3.34
C SER A 162 -6.16 -6.45 4.34
N ARG A 163 -6.26 -7.56 5.05
CA ARG A 163 -7.37 -7.88 5.97
C ARG A 163 -6.90 -8.52 7.27
N ALA A 164 -6.48 -9.79 7.23
CA ALA A 164 -6.17 -10.57 8.41
C ALA A 164 -4.92 -10.06 9.15
N GLY A 165 -3.86 -9.76 8.42
CA GLY A 165 -2.62 -9.20 8.97
C GLY A 165 -2.84 -7.87 9.69
N PRO A 166 -3.43 -6.84 9.04
CA PRO A 166 -3.79 -5.60 9.71
C PRO A 166 -4.66 -5.80 10.95
N ALA A 167 -5.69 -6.65 10.88
CA ALA A 167 -6.53 -6.93 12.03
C ALA A 167 -5.73 -7.47 13.22
N LYS A 168 -4.83 -8.42 12.97
CA LYS A 168 -3.94 -8.99 13.98
C LYS A 168 -2.95 -7.96 14.53
N ILE A 169 -2.31 -7.18 13.66
CA ILE A 169 -1.31 -6.18 14.05
C ILE A 169 -1.94 -5.09 14.91
N TYR A 170 -3.17 -4.67 14.59
CA TYR A 170 -3.91 -3.69 15.39
C TYR A 170 -4.64 -4.28 16.59
N GLY A 171 -4.52 -5.59 16.85
CA GLY A 171 -5.10 -6.25 18.03
C GLY A 171 -6.61 -6.45 17.96
N PHE A 172 -7.18 -6.57 16.77
CA PHE A 172 -8.58 -6.94 16.62
C PHE A 172 -8.73 -8.46 16.74
N GLU A 173 -9.58 -8.91 17.69
CA GLU A 173 -9.77 -10.32 18.01
C GLU A 173 -11.02 -10.93 17.34
N ASP A 174 -11.87 -10.10 16.73
CA ASP A 174 -13.20 -10.48 16.26
C ASP A 174 -13.44 -10.25 14.76
N ARG A 175 -12.37 -9.99 13.98
CA ARG A 175 -12.46 -9.65 12.55
C ARG A 175 -11.16 -9.96 11.80
N GLY A 176 -11.20 -9.76 10.47
CA GLY A 176 -10.05 -9.98 9.58
C GLY A 176 -10.08 -11.35 8.91
N GLU A 177 -10.89 -12.28 9.41
CA GLU A 177 -11.03 -13.64 8.90
C GLU A 177 -12.50 -14.07 8.80
N LEU A 178 -12.78 -15.06 7.95
CA LEU A 178 -14.10 -15.70 7.85
C LEU A 178 -14.19 -16.88 8.81
N THR A 179 -14.19 -16.57 10.11
CA THR A 179 -14.25 -17.55 11.21
C THR A 179 -15.60 -17.49 11.90
N PRO A 180 -16.27 -18.62 12.19
CA PRO A 180 -17.51 -18.64 12.95
C PRO A 180 -17.37 -17.94 14.30
N GLY A 181 -18.27 -16.98 14.57
CA GLY A 181 -18.22 -16.15 15.79
C GLY A 181 -17.55 -14.77 15.57
N TYR A 182 -16.84 -14.58 14.46
CA TYR A 182 -16.30 -13.27 14.10
C TYR A 182 -17.38 -12.37 13.50
N ARG A 183 -17.10 -11.08 13.47
CA ARG A 183 -17.96 -10.09 12.79
C ARG A 183 -18.01 -10.38 11.30
N ALA A 184 -19.19 -10.31 10.75
CA ALA A 184 -19.40 -10.45 9.31
C ALA A 184 -19.03 -9.13 8.60
N ASP A 185 -17.73 -8.87 8.49
CA ASP A 185 -17.12 -7.78 7.71
C ASP A 185 -16.54 -8.41 6.43
N ILE A 186 -17.30 -8.40 5.32
CA ILE A 186 -17.03 -9.20 4.12
C ILE A 186 -17.08 -8.30 2.89
N ALA A 187 -16.07 -8.44 2.01
CA ALA A 187 -16.13 -7.91 0.65
C ALA A 187 -16.13 -9.07 -0.36
N VAL A 188 -17.01 -9.01 -1.35
CA VAL A 188 -17.10 -9.99 -2.44
C VAL A 188 -16.77 -9.29 -3.74
N TYR A 189 -15.84 -9.86 -4.48
CA TYR A 189 -15.38 -9.34 -5.78
C TYR A 189 -15.71 -10.33 -6.90
N ASP A 190 -15.95 -9.80 -8.08
CA ASP A 190 -16.18 -10.59 -9.30
C ASP A 190 -14.85 -11.08 -9.90
N ILE A 191 -14.17 -11.90 -9.12
CA ILE A 191 -12.90 -12.55 -9.49
C ILE A 191 -12.99 -14.02 -9.10
N ASN A 192 -12.86 -14.91 -10.08
CA ASN A 192 -12.71 -16.34 -9.79
C ASN A 192 -11.22 -16.72 -9.83
N PRO A 193 -10.62 -17.07 -8.69
CA PRO A 193 -9.19 -17.44 -8.64
C PRO A 193 -8.82 -18.66 -9.51
N ASN A 194 -9.79 -19.50 -9.89
CA ASN A 194 -9.54 -20.67 -10.72
C ASN A 194 -9.51 -20.36 -12.23
N ASP A 195 -10.02 -19.20 -12.63
CA ASP A 195 -10.22 -18.83 -14.04
C ASP A 195 -9.28 -17.70 -14.47
N ILE A 196 -8.46 -17.18 -13.56
CA ILE A 196 -7.58 -16.04 -13.80
C ILE A 196 -6.13 -16.38 -13.45
N ASP A 197 -5.20 -16.01 -14.33
CA ASP A 197 -3.76 -16.00 -14.07
C ASP A 197 -3.32 -14.57 -13.71
N PRO A 198 -3.17 -14.24 -12.41
CA PRO A 198 -2.85 -12.87 -11.99
C PRO A 198 -1.53 -12.36 -12.55
N SER A 199 -0.54 -13.27 -12.77
CA SER A 199 0.75 -12.90 -13.32
C SER A 199 0.65 -12.27 -14.71
N ARG A 200 -0.29 -12.75 -15.52
CA ARG A 200 -0.49 -12.30 -16.91
C ARG A 200 -1.70 -11.39 -17.09
N GLN A 201 -2.74 -11.61 -16.30
CA GLN A 201 -4.01 -10.90 -16.40
C GLN A 201 -4.11 -9.81 -15.32
N TYR A 202 -3.02 -9.10 -15.09
CA TYR A 202 -2.92 -8.07 -14.05
C TYR A 202 -3.91 -6.91 -14.24
N ALA A 203 -4.32 -6.62 -15.48
CA ALA A 203 -5.32 -5.59 -15.77
C ALA A 203 -6.73 -6.02 -15.30
N GLU A 204 -7.05 -7.31 -15.45
CA GLU A 204 -8.29 -7.91 -14.95
C GLU A 204 -8.28 -7.95 -13.42
N ILE A 205 -7.14 -8.21 -12.78
CA ILE A 205 -6.97 -8.13 -11.34
C ILE A 205 -7.25 -6.71 -10.85
N GLU A 206 -6.58 -5.69 -11.43
CA GLU A 206 -6.83 -4.29 -11.07
C GLU A 206 -8.30 -3.91 -11.23
N LYS A 207 -8.91 -4.30 -12.34
CA LYS A 207 -10.32 -4.04 -12.62
C LYS A 207 -11.25 -4.76 -11.63
N GLY A 208 -10.98 -6.03 -11.34
CA GLY A 208 -11.84 -6.85 -10.50
C GLY A 208 -11.84 -6.41 -9.03
N PHE A 209 -10.72 -5.93 -8.53
CA PHE A 209 -10.65 -5.37 -7.17
C PHE A 209 -11.13 -3.92 -7.05
N ASN A 210 -11.41 -3.23 -8.16
CA ASN A 210 -11.75 -1.80 -8.14
C ASN A 210 -13.08 -1.51 -7.42
N VAL A 211 -14.07 -2.38 -7.57
CA VAL A 211 -15.38 -2.26 -6.92
C VAL A 211 -15.84 -3.62 -6.45
N ALA A 212 -16.18 -3.75 -5.17
CA ALA A 212 -16.78 -4.96 -4.64
C ALA A 212 -18.24 -5.11 -5.11
N ASP A 213 -18.66 -6.31 -5.49
CA ASP A 213 -20.07 -6.63 -5.78
C ASP A 213 -20.92 -6.51 -4.53
N TYR A 214 -20.37 -6.99 -3.40
CA TYR A 214 -21.00 -6.85 -2.09
C TYR A 214 -19.99 -6.36 -1.08
N THR A 215 -20.45 -5.44 -0.24
CA THR A 215 -19.76 -5.08 1.01
C THR A 215 -20.73 -5.25 2.16
N ILE A 216 -20.35 -6.09 3.09
CA ILE A 216 -21.11 -6.41 4.31
C ILE A 216 -20.31 -5.90 5.49
N LYS A 217 -20.95 -5.17 6.39
CA LYS A 217 -20.36 -4.64 7.62
C LYS A 217 -21.23 -5.01 8.81
N ASP A 218 -20.67 -5.74 9.78
CA ASP A 218 -21.41 -6.29 10.93
C ASP A 218 -22.69 -7.02 10.49
N GLY A 219 -22.62 -7.84 9.44
CA GLY A 219 -23.75 -8.57 8.88
C GLY A 219 -24.76 -7.74 8.10
N GLN A 220 -24.56 -6.44 7.92
CA GLN A 220 -25.43 -5.57 7.14
C GLN A 220 -24.86 -5.32 5.74
N ILE A 221 -25.65 -5.53 4.72
CA ILE A 221 -25.25 -5.23 3.32
C ILE A 221 -25.26 -3.72 3.15
N LEU A 222 -24.10 -3.15 2.79
CA LEU A 222 -23.91 -1.73 2.49
C LEU A 222 -23.80 -1.51 0.98
N ILE A 223 -23.13 -2.43 0.28
CA ILE A 223 -23.03 -2.44 -1.18
C ILE A 223 -23.63 -3.75 -1.67
N LYS A 224 -24.44 -3.68 -2.71
CA LYS A 224 -25.02 -4.80 -3.42
C LYS A 224 -25.03 -4.50 -4.92
N ASP A 225 -24.58 -5.47 -5.73
CA ASP A 225 -24.48 -5.34 -7.18
C ASP A 225 -23.71 -4.05 -7.60
N LYS A 226 -22.61 -3.74 -6.87
CA LYS A 226 -21.74 -2.56 -7.04
C LYS A 226 -22.38 -1.21 -6.67
N GLU A 227 -23.60 -1.21 -6.14
CA GLU A 227 -24.36 -0.01 -5.79
C GLU A 227 -24.47 0.14 -4.26
N ILE A 228 -24.36 1.38 -3.77
CA ILE A 228 -24.55 1.69 -2.35
C ILE A 228 -26.03 1.57 -2.01
N VAL A 229 -26.41 0.56 -1.22
CA VAL A 229 -27.79 0.34 -0.78
C VAL A 229 -28.05 0.84 0.64
N LYS A 230 -26.99 1.04 1.43
CA LYS A 230 -27.08 1.55 2.79
C LYS A 230 -25.79 2.27 3.20
N VAL A 231 -25.94 3.32 3.96
CA VAL A 231 -24.83 3.98 4.67
C VAL A 231 -24.95 3.65 6.16
N LYS A 232 -23.84 3.29 6.78
CA LYS A 232 -23.76 3.01 8.20
C LYS A 232 -22.97 4.11 8.89
N GLU A 233 -23.41 4.51 10.07
CA GLU A 233 -22.64 5.43 10.91
C GLU A 233 -21.30 4.79 11.31
N SER A 234 -20.25 5.60 11.32
CA SER A 234 -18.93 5.18 11.78
C SER A 234 -18.92 4.97 13.30
N GLN A 235 -18.05 4.08 13.76
CA GLN A 235 -17.82 3.84 15.18
C GLN A 235 -16.34 4.04 15.47
N ASN A 236 -16.02 4.67 16.60
CA ASN A 236 -14.67 4.66 17.14
C ASN A 236 -14.40 3.31 17.77
N ILE A 237 -13.28 2.71 17.44
CA ILE A 237 -12.83 1.44 18.03
C ILE A 237 -11.64 1.75 18.91
N TRP A 238 -11.76 1.40 20.18
CA TRP A 238 -10.68 1.52 21.15
C TRP A 238 -10.01 0.16 21.31
N VAL A 239 -8.74 0.09 21.00
CA VAL A 239 -7.91 -1.09 21.21
C VAL A 239 -7.23 -0.96 22.55
N ASN A 240 -7.40 -1.95 23.40
CA ASN A 240 -6.72 -1.99 24.70
C ASN A 240 -5.33 -2.59 24.49
N VAL A 241 -4.31 -1.77 24.44
CA VAL A 241 -2.92 -2.22 24.38
C VAL A 241 -2.52 -2.71 25.77
N GLN A 242 -2.59 -4.00 26.00
CA GLN A 242 -2.08 -4.60 27.24
C GLN A 242 -0.60 -4.90 27.12
N GLY A 243 0.17 -4.29 27.98
CA GLY A 243 1.52 -4.73 28.37
C GLY A 243 2.64 -4.40 27.40
N TRP A 244 3.34 -3.37 27.74
CA TRP A 244 4.76 -3.25 27.46
C TRP A 244 5.52 -3.71 28.72
#